data_89b5cecb1ad2d7f03b6a0dd67d5bcf7e
#
_entry.id   89b5cecb1ad2d7f03b6a0dd67d5bcf7e
#
_cell.length_a   1.000
_cell.length_b   1.000
_cell.length_c   1.000
_cell.angle_alpha   90.00
_cell.angle_beta   90.00
_cell.angle_gamma   90.00
#
_symmetry.space_group_name_H-M   'P 1'
#
loop_
_entity.id
_entity.type
_entity.pdbx_description
1 polymer ?
#
loop_
_entity_poly.entity_id
_entity_poly.type
_entity_poly.pdbx_seq_one_letter_code
_entity_poly.pdbx_strand_id
1 'polypeptide(L)'
;MGDVKCIVRIALRAIFSVTIKCNYKWPFTLTTAFKTTNYLTSVMQRTFYLLFVVVLMMGCKQTKNESGKDSVPTKDTVQASVKPVAVAQTNLETNPLAFIPKGYDLFSRCEGDLNKDGKPDVVLMIKGTDKSKWVDDEYRGRLDRNRRGLIILFKRDGGYELIAENDECFSSENEDGGVYYAPELSLEINKNTLILHYAHGRYGYWQYIFRYQNNDFELIGYFGSYDRGPVVINITDVNFSTRTCVYKENINADDDEAEEKFKVKTIKFKRKNLIKLSEITDFDELDLDLPKDD
;
A
#
# COMPACT_ATOMS: atom_id res chain seq x y z
N MET A 1 -0.24 -21.88 -37.01
CA MET A 1 0.22 -22.05 -35.62
C MET A 1 1.70 -22.32 -35.68
N GLY A 2 2.54 -21.35 -35.45
CA GLY A 2 3.99 -21.45 -35.52
C GLY A 2 4.60 -20.94 -34.23
N ASP A 3 5.29 -21.84 -33.55
CA ASP A 3 5.97 -21.58 -32.30
C ASP A 3 7.07 -20.52 -32.46
N VAL A 4 7.00 -19.45 -31.70
CA VAL A 4 8.05 -18.44 -31.60
C VAL A 4 9.04 -18.89 -30.53
N LYS A 5 10.19 -19.45 -30.95
CA LYS A 5 11.32 -19.70 -30.05
C LYS A 5 12.21 -18.46 -29.97
N CYS A 6 12.22 -17.84 -28.80
CA CYS A 6 13.16 -16.76 -28.48
C CYS A 6 14.44 -17.39 -27.90
N ILE A 7 15.59 -17.21 -28.57
CA ILE A 7 16.89 -17.68 -28.07
C ILE A 7 17.65 -16.47 -27.56
N VAL A 8 17.85 -16.41 -26.25
CA VAL A 8 18.72 -15.41 -25.59
C VAL A 8 20.09 -16.07 -25.36
N ARG A 9 21.14 -15.54 -25.99
CA ARG A 9 22.53 -15.87 -25.66
C ARG A 9 23.16 -14.74 -24.90
N ILE A 10 23.57 -15.00 -23.66
CA ILE A 10 24.34 -14.08 -22.83
C ILE A 10 25.82 -14.45 -22.96
N ALA A 11 26.63 -13.58 -23.54
CA ALA A 11 28.07 -13.73 -23.57
C ALA A 11 28.71 -12.85 -22.48
N LEU A 12 29.27 -13.48 -21.47
CA LEU A 12 30.02 -12.83 -20.39
C LEU A 12 31.46 -12.59 -20.83
N ARG A 13 31.78 -11.39 -21.31
CA ARG A 13 33.11 -10.77 -21.21
C ARG A 13 32.98 -9.25 -21.36
N ALA A 14 33.11 -8.55 -20.24
CA ALA A 14 33.56 -7.16 -20.06
C ALA A 14 32.92 -6.03 -20.92
N ILE A 15 31.68 -6.15 -21.36
CA ILE A 15 30.82 -5.01 -21.78
C ILE A 15 29.45 -5.66 -22.04
N PHE A 16 28.42 -5.29 -21.28
CA PHE A 16 27.07 -5.81 -21.53
C PHE A 16 26.51 -5.19 -22.80
N SER A 17 26.47 -5.93 -23.89
CA SER A 17 25.58 -5.62 -25.01
C SER A 17 24.56 -6.73 -25.14
N VAL A 18 23.29 -6.40 -24.97
CA VAL A 18 22.16 -7.30 -25.20
C VAL A 18 21.70 -7.07 -26.63
N THR A 19 21.88 -8.06 -27.51
CA THR A 19 21.35 -8.02 -28.86
C THR A 19 20.11 -8.90 -28.93
N ILE A 20 18.92 -8.30 -29.07
CA ILE A 20 17.67 -8.99 -29.28
C ILE A 20 17.44 -9.03 -30.81
N LYS A 21 17.51 -10.22 -31.41
CA LYS A 21 17.08 -10.44 -32.82
C LYS A 21 15.67 -11.01 -32.82
N CYS A 22 14.70 -10.17 -33.16
CA CYS A 22 13.37 -10.65 -33.58
C CYS A 22 13.35 -10.87 -35.08
N ASN A 23 12.99 -12.08 -35.50
CA ASN A 23 12.79 -12.43 -36.91
C ASN A 23 11.43 -11.90 -37.42
N TYR A 24 11.28 -10.58 -37.44
CA TYR A 24 10.25 -9.89 -38.23
C TYR A 24 10.95 -8.81 -39.04
N LYS A 25 10.68 -8.79 -40.33
CA LYS A 25 11.30 -7.93 -41.35
C LYS A 25 10.92 -6.46 -41.13
N TRP A 26 11.61 -5.75 -40.20
CA TRP A 26 11.65 -4.31 -40.15
C TRP A 26 13.07 -3.87 -39.73
N PRO A 27 13.73 -2.95 -40.46
CA PRO A 27 15.10 -2.57 -40.20
C PRO A 27 15.14 -1.39 -39.20
N PHE A 28 15.13 -1.66 -37.92
CA PHE A 28 15.52 -0.67 -36.91
C PHE A 28 16.53 -1.29 -35.95
N THR A 29 17.77 -0.86 -36.08
CA THR A 29 18.85 -1.12 -35.13
C THR A 29 18.85 -0.04 -34.06
N LEU A 30 18.41 -0.35 -32.85
CA LEU A 30 18.55 0.52 -31.70
C LEU A 30 19.88 0.18 -30.99
N THR A 31 20.90 1.00 -31.20
CA THR A 31 22.18 0.91 -30.50
C THR A 31 22.17 1.96 -29.38
N THR A 32 21.85 1.58 -28.16
CA THR A 32 22.07 2.43 -26.99
C THR A 32 23.42 2.14 -26.39
N ALA A 33 24.36 3.06 -26.59
CA ALA A 33 25.65 3.06 -25.91
C ALA A 33 25.52 3.70 -24.52
N PHE A 34 25.55 2.90 -23.47
CA PHE A 34 25.78 3.39 -22.10
C PHE A 34 27.28 3.53 -21.86
N LYS A 35 27.78 4.74 -21.94
CA LYS A 35 29.15 5.10 -21.49
C LYS A 35 29.07 5.69 -20.08
N THR A 36 29.54 4.89 -19.12
CA THR A 36 30.32 5.25 -17.92
C THR A 36 29.97 6.54 -17.16
N THR A 37 29.30 6.35 -16.03
CA THR A 37 29.29 7.31 -14.90
C THR A 37 29.70 6.66 -13.57
N ASN A 38 30.60 5.67 -13.57
CA ASN A 38 30.99 4.96 -12.34
C ASN A 38 32.26 5.50 -11.67
N TYR A 39 32.87 6.60 -12.14
CA TYR A 39 34.09 7.17 -11.52
C TYR A 39 33.81 8.28 -10.51
N LEU A 40 32.67 8.96 -10.58
CA LEU A 40 32.35 10.08 -9.67
C LEU A 40 31.72 9.65 -8.33
N THR A 41 31.06 8.49 -8.26
CA THR A 41 30.42 8.02 -7.03
C THR A 41 31.42 7.46 -6.00
N SER A 42 32.56 6.93 -6.43
CA SER A 42 33.59 6.38 -5.54
C SER A 42 34.38 7.44 -4.78
N VAL A 43 34.56 8.61 -5.36
CA VAL A 43 35.33 9.70 -4.72
C VAL A 43 34.46 10.48 -3.73
N MET A 44 33.18 10.70 -4.03
CA MET A 44 32.23 11.35 -3.10
C MET A 44 31.92 10.51 -1.85
N GLN A 45 31.92 9.20 -1.96
CA GLN A 45 31.65 8.33 -0.82
C GLN A 45 32.79 8.28 0.20
N ARG A 46 34.05 8.46 -0.23
CA ARG A 46 35.22 8.50 0.66
C ARG A 46 35.37 9.81 1.41
N THR A 47 34.95 10.93 0.85
CA THR A 47 35.00 12.25 1.51
C THR A 47 33.90 12.41 2.56
N PHE A 48 32.74 11.75 2.42
CA PHE A 48 31.67 11.76 3.44
C PHE A 48 32.02 10.94 4.69
N TYR A 49 32.78 9.85 4.55
CA TYR A 49 33.20 9.04 5.72
C TYR A 49 34.24 9.74 6.59
N LEU A 50 35.11 10.58 6.02
CA LEU A 50 36.13 11.31 6.79
C LEU A 50 35.53 12.50 7.56
N LEU A 51 34.44 13.10 7.10
CA LEU A 51 33.77 14.20 7.82
C LEU A 51 32.89 13.70 8.99
N PHE A 52 32.41 12.45 8.97
CA PHE A 52 31.56 11.89 10.02
C PHE A 52 32.31 11.44 11.26
N VAL A 53 33.61 11.14 11.13
CA VAL A 53 34.46 10.69 12.26
C VAL A 53 34.93 11.87 13.13
N VAL A 54 34.95 13.10 12.61
CA VAL A 54 35.44 14.27 13.36
C VAL A 54 34.37 14.89 14.29
N VAL A 55 33.08 14.60 14.08
CA VAL A 55 31.98 15.16 14.89
C VAL A 55 31.70 14.36 16.18
N LEU A 56 32.28 13.17 16.36
CA LEU A 56 32.01 12.31 17.52
C LEU A 56 32.95 12.53 18.75
N MET A 57 33.81 13.53 18.73
CA MET A 57 34.79 13.75 19.80
C MET A 57 34.61 15.04 20.62
N MET A 58 33.43 15.64 20.68
CA MET A 58 33.23 16.79 21.58
C MET A 58 31.94 16.69 22.39
N GLY A 59 32.13 16.44 23.67
CA GLY A 59 31.30 17.04 24.70
C GLY A 59 30.47 16.18 25.64
N CYS A 60 31.11 15.46 26.57
CA CYS A 60 30.53 15.20 27.90
C CYS A 60 30.70 16.43 28.78
N LYS A 61 29.61 16.98 29.34
CA LYS A 61 29.62 17.68 30.62
C LYS A 61 28.36 17.37 31.41
N GLN A 62 28.57 16.66 32.52
CA GLN A 62 27.64 16.49 33.61
C GLN A 62 27.49 17.81 34.40
N THR A 63 26.28 18.15 34.80
CA THR A 63 26.05 19.05 35.95
C THR A 63 25.01 18.43 36.89
N LYS A 64 25.49 18.16 38.12
CA LYS A 64 24.65 17.87 39.29
C LYS A 64 24.12 19.19 39.85
N ASN A 65 22.91 19.18 40.43
CA ASN A 65 22.47 19.93 41.62
C ASN A 65 21.13 19.35 42.03
N GLU A 66 21.04 18.78 43.15
CA GLU A 66 20.74 19.07 44.54
C GLU A 66 19.35 19.69 44.79
N SER A 67 18.58 18.87 45.47
CA SER A 67 17.73 19.01 46.65
C SER A 67 17.19 20.37 47.05
N GLY A 68 15.85 20.45 47.19
CA GLY A 68 15.12 21.42 47.96
C GLY A 68 13.74 20.88 48.32
N LYS A 69 13.58 20.47 49.59
CA LYS A 69 12.28 20.19 50.24
C LYS A 69 11.53 21.49 50.44
N ASP A 70 10.22 21.49 50.25
CA ASP A 70 9.28 22.04 51.22
C ASP A 70 7.83 21.57 50.98
N SER A 71 7.16 21.46 52.08
CA SER A 71 5.91 20.90 52.52
C SER A 71 4.60 21.40 51.89
N VAL A 72 3.71 20.41 51.66
CA VAL A 72 2.23 20.24 51.78
C VAL A 72 1.38 21.43 52.24
N PRO A 73 0.14 21.64 51.66
CA PRO A 73 -1.00 20.98 52.27
C PRO A 73 -2.01 20.32 51.32
N THR A 74 -2.59 19.27 51.84
CA THR A 74 -3.69 18.40 51.43
C THR A 74 -4.97 19.13 51.01
N LYS A 75 -5.63 18.68 49.94
CA LYS A 75 -7.09 18.62 49.86
C LYS A 75 -7.58 17.56 48.87
N ASP A 76 -8.24 16.61 49.43
CA ASP A 76 -9.33 15.72 49.00
C ASP A 76 -9.47 15.29 47.50
N THR A 77 -9.09 14.11 47.24
CA THR A 77 -9.83 12.88 46.88
C THR A 77 -10.94 13.00 45.84
N VAL A 78 -10.66 12.55 44.64
CA VAL A 78 -11.55 11.65 43.88
C VAL A 78 -10.67 10.53 43.32
N GLN A 79 -10.77 9.35 43.89
CA GLN A 79 -10.20 8.12 43.38
C GLN A 79 -10.97 7.72 42.11
N ALA A 80 -10.45 8.08 40.94
CA ALA A 80 -10.74 7.38 39.72
C ALA A 80 -9.90 6.11 39.75
N SER A 81 -10.58 4.98 39.93
CA SER A 81 -10.04 3.63 39.78
C SER A 81 -9.46 3.47 38.36
N VAL A 82 -8.16 3.68 38.23
CA VAL A 82 -7.41 3.29 37.05
C VAL A 82 -7.31 1.78 37.13
N LYS A 83 -8.15 1.08 36.36
CA LYS A 83 -7.92 -0.33 36.06
C LYS A 83 -6.52 -0.45 35.47
N PRO A 84 -5.68 -1.39 35.97
CA PRO A 84 -4.40 -1.67 35.33
C PRO A 84 -4.71 -2.06 33.87
N VAL A 85 -4.13 -1.35 32.93
CA VAL A 85 -4.06 -1.79 31.55
C VAL A 85 -3.31 -3.12 31.61
N ALA A 86 -4.01 -4.21 31.44
CA ALA A 86 -3.39 -5.51 31.28
C ALA A 86 -2.43 -5.37 30.10
N VAL A 87 -1.14 -5.62 30.36
CA VAL A 87 -0.15 -5.83 29.31
C VAL A 87 -0.72 -6.97 28.47
N ALA A 88 -1.19 -6.67 27.28
CA ALA A 88 -1.72 -7.67 26.36
C ALA A 88 -0.58 -8.68 26.14
N GLN A 89 -0.78 -9.89 26.60
CA GLN A 89 0.09 -11.02 26.23
C GLN A 89 -0.06 -11.13 24.71
N THR A 90 0.99 -10.82 23.98
CA THR A 90 1.05 -11.03 22.54
C THR A 90 1.00 -12.53 22.30
N ASN A 91 -0.16 -13.08 22.00
CA ASN A 91 -0.29 -14.47 21.62
C ASN A 91 0.35 -14.62 20.24
N LEU A 92 1.55 -15.21 20.23
CA LEU A 92 2.22 -15.56 18.99
C LEU A 92 1.69 -16.92 18.53
N GLU A 93 1.23 -16.97 17.29
CA GLU A 93 0.81 -18.20 16.63
C GLU A 93 1.80 -18.57 15.53
N THR A 94 2.20 -19.83 15.45
CA THR A 94 3.12 -20.29 14.40
C THR A 94 2.49 -20.34 13.02
N ASN A 95 1.18 -20.59 12.98
CA ASN A 95 0.40 -20.63 11.74
C ASN A 95 -0.42 -19.34 11.59
N PRO A 96 -0.19 -18.52 10.54
CA PRO A 96 -0.96 -17.30 10.33
C PRO A 96 -2.47 -17.54 10.13
N LEU A 97 -2.87 -18.72 9.66
CA LEU A 97 -4.28 -19.06 9.47
C LEU A 97 -5.03 -19.29 10.79
N ALA A 98 -4.32 -19.47 11.92
CA ALA A 98 -4.92 -19.58 13.23
C ALA A 98 -5.59 -18.26 13.71
N PHE A 99 -5.26 -17.15 13.09
CA PHE A 99 -5.87 -15.84 13.37
C PHE A 99 -7.22 -15.63 12.67
N ILE A 100 -7.62 -16.53 11.74
CA ILE A 100 -8.92 -16.39 11.06
C ILE A 100 -10.04 -16.67 12.08
N PRO A 101 -10.96 -15.71 12.32
CA PRO A 101 -12.03 -15.89 13.29
C PRO A 101 -13.01 -16.99 12.86
N LYS A 102 -13.72 -17.56 13.84
CA LYS A 102 -14.79 -18.49 13.54
C LYS A 102 -15.90 -17.81 12.73
N GLY A 103 -16.32 -18.43 11.66
CA GLY A 103 -17.34 -17.89 10.75
C GLY A 103 -16.74 -17.14 9.55
N TYR A 104 -15.41 -17.23 9.39
CA TYR A 104 -14.69 -16.71 8.23
C TYR A 104 -13.81 -17.79 7.61
N ASP A 105 -13.60 -17.69 6.31
CA ASP A 105 -12.66 -18.48 5.53
C ASP A 105 -11.60 -17.57 4.89
N LEU A 106 -10.43 -18.15 4.58
CA LEU A 106 -9.40 -17.47 3.83
C LEU A 106 -9.89 -17.18 2.41
N PHE A 107 -9.90 -15.91 2.00
CA PHE A 107 -10.24 -15.51 0.64
C PHE A 107 -8.97 -15.33 -0.22
N SER A 108 -8.00 -14.57 0.26
CA SER A 108 -6.69 -14.39 -0.39
C SER A 108 -5.60 -14.06 0.61
N ARG A 109 -4.33 -14.12 0.18
CA ARG A 109 -3.17 -13.87 1.02
C ARG A 109 -2.07 -13.20 0.22
N CYS A 110 -1.34 -12.27 0.86
CA CYS A 110 -0.05 -11.77 0.35
C CYS A 110 0.99 -11.70 1.47
N GLU A 111 2.27 -11.66 1.08
CA GLU A 111 3.39 -11.65 2.01
C GLU A 111 4.42 -10.61 1.58
N GLY A 112 5.08 -9.98 2.57
CA GLY A 112 6.15 -9.03 2.37
C GLY A 112 6.49 -8.30 3.65
N ASP A 113 7.59 -7.58 3.67
CA ASP A 113 8.05 -6.83 4.84
C ASP A 113 7.31 -5.47 4.92
N LEU A 114 6.38 -5.33 5.85
CA LEU A 114 5.59 -4.12 6.07
C LEU A 114 6.21 -3.19 7.11
N ASN A 115 6.91 -3.75 8.10
CA ASN A 115 7.45 -3.03 9.24
C ASN A 115 8.95 -2.71 9.10
N LYS A 116 9.60 -3.15 8.02
CA LYS A 116 11.03 -2.96 7.68
C LYS A 116 11.99 -3.69 8.60
N ASP A 117 11.58 -4.83 9.17
CA ASP A 117 12.45 -5.66 10.01
C ASP A 117 13.18 -6.75 9.20
N GLY A 118 12.93 -6.85 7.90
CA GLY A 118 13.51 -7.82 6.98
C GLY A 118 12.84 -9.19 7.01
N LYS A 119 11.76 -9.39 7.77
CA LYS A 119 10.98 -10.62 7.81
C LYS A 119 9.69 -10.47 7.00
N PRO A 120 9.22 -11.53 6.33
CA PRO A 120 7.98 -11.46 5.58
C PRO A 120 6.77 -11.48 6.54
N ASP A 121 6.04 -10.37 6.59
CA ASP A 121 4.74 -10.23 7.23
C ASP A 121 3.66 -10.86 6.35
N VAL A 122 2.48 -11.08 6.91
CA VAL A 122 1.35 -11.70 6.21
C VAL A 122 0.13 -10.82 6.30
N VAL A 123 -0.54 -10.64 5.16
CA VAL A 123 -1.87 -10.05 5.10
C VAL A 123 -2.84 -11.09 4.56
N LEU A 124 -3.90 -11.35 5.31
CA LEU A 124 -4.98 -12.25 4.95
C LEU A 124 -6.22 -11.42 4.59
N MET A 125 -6.82 -11.69 3.46
CA MET A 125 -8.19 -11.31 3.19
C MET A 125 -9.07 -12.47 3.56
N ILE A 126 -10.04 -12.23 4.44
CA ILE A 126 -11.00 -13.21 4.91
C ILE A 126 -12.38 -12.90 4.39
N LYS A 127 -13.25 -13.88 4.34
CA LYS A 127 -14.64 -13.75 3.91
C LYS A 127 -15.57 -14.47 4.88
N GLY A 128 -16.67 -13.82 5.24
CA GLY A 128 -17.70 -14.43 6.07
C GLY A 128 -18.34 -15.66 5.42
N THR A 129 -18.84 -16.58 6.25
CA THR A 129 -19.46 -17.84 5.81
C THR A 129 -20.94 -17.96 6.20
N ASP A 130 -21.58 -16.83 6.52
CA ASP A 130 -23.00 -16.80 6.91
C ASP A 130 -23.89 -17.14 5.72
N LYS A 131 -24.64 -18.24 5.85
CA LYS A 131 -25.57 -18.70 4.81
C LYS A 131 -26.75 -17.76 4.59
N SER A 132 -27.08 -16.91 5.55
CA SER A 132 -28.16 -15.92 5.41
C SER A 132 -27.79 -14.78 4.46
N LYS A 133 -26.50 -14.62 4.15
CA LYS A 133 -25.98 -13.62 3.18
C LYS A 133 -25.99 -14.13 1.73
N TRP A 134 -26.46 -15.35 1.50
CA TRP A 134 -26.64 -15.86 0.15
C TRP A 134 -27.97 -15.33 -0.41
N VAL A 135 -27.92 -14.79 -1.63
CA VAL A 135 -29.07 -14.22 -2.34
C VAL A 135 -29.29 -14.94 -3.67
N ASP A 136 -30.53 -15.05 -4.11
CA ASP A 136 -30.85 -15.55 -5.43
C ASP A 136 -31.02 -14.37 -6.38
N ASP A 137 -30.13 -14.29 -7.38
CA ASP A 137 -30.14 -13.27 -8.42
C ASP A 137 -30.79 -13.82 -9.69
N GLU A 138 -31.63 -13.01 -10.35
CA GLU A 138 -32.41 -13.43 -11.52
C GLU A 138 -31.53 -13.92 -12.69
N TYR A 139 -30.35 -13.31 -12.88
CA TYR A 139 -29.47 -13.57 -14.03
C TYR A 139 -28.22 -14.36 -13.68
N ARG A 140 -27.72 -14.21 -12.45
CA ARG A 140 -26.44 -14.76 -11.99
C ARG A 140 -26.58 -15.98 -11.11
N GLY A 141 -27.83 -16.35 -10.76
CA GLY A 141 -28.12 -17.48 -9.87
C GLY A 141 -27.85 -17.18 -8.41
N ARG A 142 -27.46 -18.19 -7.63
CA ARG A 142 -27.24 -18.03 -6.19
C ARG A 142 -25.86 -17.43 -5.91
N LEU A 143 -25.83 -16.26 -5.27
CA LEU A 143 -24.66 -15.46 -4.98
C LEU A 143 -24.36 -15.40 -3.48
N ASP A 144 -23.11 -15.56 -3.13
CA ASP A 144 -22.60 -15.37 -1.78
C ASP A 144 -22.21 -13.91 -1.59
N ARG A 145 -23.01 -13.14 -0.83
CA ARG A 145 -22.76 -11.72 -0.49
C ARG A 145 -22.20 -11.53 0.90
N ASN A 146 -21.47 -12.51 1.44
CA ASN A 146 -20.69 -12.30 2.64
C ASN A 146 -19.62 -11.27 2.41
N ARG A 147 -19.47 -10.32 3.33
CA ARG A 147 -18.45 -9.29 3.28
C ARG A 147 -17.07 -9.90 3.49
N ARG A 148 -16.06 -9.16 3.08
CA ARG A 148 -14.67 -9.54 3.23
C ARG A 148 -13.98 -8.62 4.22
N GLY A 149 -12.99 -9.15 4.90
CA GLY A 149 -12.21 -8.45 5.90
C GLY A 149 -10.72 -8.58 5.70
N LEU A 150 -9.95 -7.99 6.59
CA LEU A 150 -8.50 -7.88 6.53
C LEU A 150 -7.89 -8.24 7.87
N ILE A 151 -6.87 -9.11 7.87
CA ILE A 151 -6.02 -9.42 9.03
C ILE A 151 -4.57 -9.14 8.63
N ILE A 152 -3.86 -8.35 9.43
CA ILE A 152 -2.45 -8.03 9.21
C ILE A 152 -1.63 -8.60 10.36
N LEU A 153 -0.64 -9.41 10.02
CA LEU A 153 0.19 -10.15 10.95
C LEU A 153 1.66 -9.81 10.71
N PHE A 154 2.37 -9.40 11.77
CA PHE A 154 3.82 -9.24 11.69
C PHE A 154 4.53 -10.52 12.08
N LYS A 155 5.56 -10.88 11.32
CA LYS A 155 6.43 -12.00 11.61
C LYS A 155 7.36 -11.66 12.77
N ARG A 156 7.30 -12.45 13.84
CA ARG A 156 8.19 -12.38 15.02
C ARG A 156 9.03 -13.63 15.16
N ASP A 157 10.01 -13.58 16.05
CA ASP A 157 10.71 -14.79 16.46
C ASP A 157 9.72 -15.70 17.21
N GLY A 158 9.49 -16.89 16.65
CA GLY A 158 8.55 -17.88 17.21
C GLY A 158 7.13 -17.86 16.65
N GLY A 159 6.74 -16.91 15.80
CA GLY A 159 5.37 -16.92 15.23
C GLY A 159 4.97 -15.64 14.52
N TYR A 160 3.66 -15.39 14.51
CA TYR A 160 3.05 -14.18 13.99
C TYR A 160 2.30 -13.46 15.10
N GLU A 161 2.30 -12.15 15.04
CA GLU A 161 1.61 -11.23 15.93
C GLU A 161 0.50 -10.51 15.18
N LEU A 162 -0.72 -10.48 15.75
CA LEU A 162 -1.82 -9.71 15.20
C LEU A 162 -1.57 -8.20 15.38
N ILE A 163 -1.58 -7.46 14.27
CA ILE A 163 -1.35 -6.02 14.27
C ILE A 163 -2.62 -5.24 13.95
N ALA A 164 -3.42 -5.72 13.01
CA ALA A 164 -4.69 -5.11 12.65
C ALA A 164 -5.68 -6.18 12.18
N GLU A 165 -6.95 -5.98 12.51
CA GLU A 165 -8.05 -6.82 12.13
C GLU A 165 -9.28 -5.96 11.85
N ASN A 166 -9.94 -6.24 10.73
CA ASN A 166 -11.23 -5.67 10.38
C ASN A 166 -11.99 -6.66 9.51
N ASP A 167 -13.01 -7.30 10.08
CA ASP A 167 -13.63 -8.49 9.49
C ASP A 167 -14.56 -8.20 8.31
N GLU A 168 -15.09 -6.98 8.19
CA GLU A 168 -16.16 -6.64 7.25
C GLU A 168 -15.93 -5.33 6.48
N CYS A 169 -14.68 -4.88 6.36
CA CYS A 169 -14.37 -3.57 5.73
C CYS A 169 -14.52 -3.54 4.21
N PHE A 170 -14.71 -4.67 3.54
CA PHE A 170 -14.92 -4.73 2.09
C PHE A 170 -16.26 -5.39 1.74
N SER A 171 -16.91 -4.91 0.69
CA SER A 171 -18.04 -5.60 0.08
C SER A 171 -17.66 -6.99 -0.44
N SER A 172 -18.66 -7.81 -0.75
CA SER A 172 -18.41 -9.09 -1.39
C SER A 172 -17.97 -8.91 -2.85
N GLU A 173 -17.39 -9.95 -3.46
CA GLU A 173 -17.09 -9.98 -4.90
C GLU A 173 -18.34 -10.15 -5.77
N ASN A 174 -19.49 -10.36 -5.14
CA ASN A 174 -20.77 -10.60 -5.80
C ASN A 174 -21.74 -9.40 -5.72
N GLU A 175 -21.28 -8.25 -5.28
CA GLU A 175 -22.09 -7.03 -5.27
C GLU A 175 -22.41 -6.56 -6.71
N ASP A 176 -23.35 -5.62 -6.81
CA ASP A 176 -23.66 -4.98 -8.07
C ASP A 176 -22.57 -3.96 -8.38
N GLY A 177 -21.81 -4.20 -9.42
CA GLY A 177 -20.71 -3.35 -9.89
C GLY A 177 -21.12 -2.41 -11.02
N GLY A 178 -22.35 -1.91 -11.00
CA GLY A 178 -22.93 -1.13 -12.09
C GLY A 178 -23.42 -2.03 -13.23
N VAL A 179 -22.94 -1.79 -14.46
CA VAL A 179 -23.50 -2.49 -15.65
C VAL A 179 -23.13 -3.98 -15.71
N TYR A 180 -22.06 -4.42 -15.02
CA TYR A 180 -21.59 -5.81 -15.16
C TYR A 180 -21.30 -6.49 -13.82
N TYR A 181 -20.12 -6.25 -13.24
CA TYR A 181 -19.63 -6.96 -12.06
C TYR A 181 -19.02 -5.98 -11.06
N ALA A 182 -19.00 -6.38 -9.80
CA ALA A 182 -18.26 -5.66 -8.77
C ALA A 182 -16.77 -5.58 -9.14
N PRO A 183 -16.07 -4.50 -8.76
CA PRO A 183 -14.62 -4.39 -8.94
C PRO A 183 -13.88 -5.53 -8.26
N GLU A 184 -12.87 -6.08 -8.94
CA GLU A 184 -11.99 -7.10 -8.37
C GLU A 184 -11.05 -6.45 -7.35
N LEU A 185 -11.09 -6.91 -6.11
CA LEU A 185 -10.20 -6.46 -5.04
C LEU A 185 -9.04 -7.43 -4.88
N SER A 186 -7.83 -6.90 -4.92
CA SER A 186 -6.59 -7.63 -4.63
C SER A 186 -5.69 -6.88 -3.65
N LEU A 187 -4.81 -7.64 -2.98
CA LEU A 187 -3.84 -7.14 -2.02
C LEU A 187 -2.42 -7.35 -2.55
N GLU A 188 -1.57 -6.35 -2.40
CA GLU A 188 -0.15 -6.43 -2.71
C GLU A 188 0.68 -5.78 -1.60
N ILE A 189 1.85 -6.36 -1.30
CA ILE A 189 2.86 -5.71 -0.48
C ILE A 189 4.04 -5.34 -1.37
N ASN A 190 4.32 -4.04 -1.49
CA ASN A 190 5.38 -3.52 -2.33
C ASN A 190 6.11 -2.38 -1.62
N LYS A 191 7.45 -2.44 -1.56
CA LYS A 191 8.30 -1.41 -0.93
C LYS A 191 7.83 -1.02 0.48
N ASN A 192 7.50 -2.01 1.30
CA ASN A 192 7.00 -1.85 2.67
C ASN A 192 5.68 -1.05 2.76
N THR A 193 4.85 -1.14 1.75
CA THR A 193 3.49 -0.59 1.75
C THR A 193 2.49 -1.69 1.43
N LEU A 194 1.33 -1.62 2.04
CA LEU A 194 0.16 -2.41 1.69
C LEU A 194 -0.64 -1.65 0.63
N ILE A 195 -0.91 -2.30 -0.48
CA ILE A 195 -1.68 -1.76 -1.59
C ILE A 195 -3.00 -2.55 -1.69
N LEU A 196 -4.12 -1.85 -1.60
CA LEU A 196 -5.44 -2.37 -1.89
C LEU A 196 -5.77 -1.92 -3.31
N HIS A 197 -5.89 -2.86 -4.23
CA HIS A 197 -6.12 -2.57 -5.65
C HIS A 197 -7.51 -3.07 -6.06
N TYR A 198 -8.32 -2.17 -6.60
CA TYR A 198 -9.62 -2.45 -7.19
C TYR A 198 -9.53 -2.31 -8.70
N ALA A 199 -9.76 -3.40 -9.44
CA ALA A 199 -9.84 -3.39 -10.89
C ALA A 199 -11.29 -3.48 -11.35
N HIS A 200 -11.74 -2.53 -12.16
CA HIS A 200 -13.12 -2.47 -12.68
C HIS A 200 -13.14 -2.66 -14.21
N GLY A 201 -12.25 -3.50 -14.71
CA GLY A 201 -12.17 -3.84 -16.12
C GLY A 201 -12.06 -2.61 -17.01
N ARG A 202 -12.99 -2.46 -17.96
CA ARG A 202 -13.03 -1.33 -18.91
C ARG A 202 -13.40 0.04 -18.32
N TYR A 203 -13.70 0.09 -17.03
CA TYR A 203 -14.06 1.34 -16.33
C TYR A 203 -12.90 1.92 -15.52
N GLY A 204 -11.73 1.25 -15.56
CA GLY A 204 -10.52 1.69 -14.88
C GLY A 204 -10.23 0.93 -13.60
N TYR A 205 -9.49 1.56 -12.71
CA TYR A 205 -9.08 0.97 -11.45
C TYR A 205 -8.72 2.06 -10.43
N TRP A 206 -8.64 1.66 -9.15
CA TRP A 206 -8.12 2.54 -8.11
C TRP A 206 -7.35 1.76 -7.06
N GLN A 207 -6.49 2.47 -6.32
CA GLN A 207 -5.62 1.90 -5.32
C GLN A 207 -5.57 2.78 -4.08
N TYR A 208 -5.58 2.12 -2.92
CA TYR A 208 -5.25 2.74 -1.64
C TYR A 208 -3.88 2.22 -1.21
N ILE A 209 -2.96 3.12 -0.83
CA ILE A 209 -1.59 2.77 -0.47
C ILE A 209 -1.37 3.15 1.00
N PHE A 210 -1.18 2.12 1.84
CA PHE A 210 -0.95 2.27 3.26
C PHE A 210 0.51 2.00 3.63
N ARG A 211 1.00 2.70 4.64
CA ARG A 211 2.31 2.47 5.25
C ARG A 211 2.15 2.30 6.75
N TYR A 212 2.84 1.30 7.30
CA TYR A 212 2.93 1.15 8.76
C TYR A 212 3.84 2.24 9.33
N GLN A 213 3.27 3.10 10.15
CA GLN A 213 3.93 4.16 10.90
C GLN A 213 3.02 4.61 12.03
N ASN A 214 3.59 5.19 13.10
CA ASN A 214 2.82 5.64 14.27
C ASN A 214 1.90 4.56 14.87
N ASN A 215 2.37 3.29 14.85
CA ASN A 215 1.66 2.10 15.33
C ASN A 215 0.32 1.81 14.63
N ASP A 216 0.16 2.27 13.39
CA ASP A 216 -1.00 2.00 12.56
C ASP A 216 -0.60 1.98 11.08
N PHE A 217 -1.50 1.52 10.21
CA PHE A 217 -1.37 1.65 8.77
C PHE A 217 -2.02 2.96 8.32
N GLU A 218 -1.20 3.95 8.00
CA GLU A 218 -1.67 5.26 7.54
C GLU A 218 -1.76 5.31 6.01
N LEU A 219 -2.87 5.85 5.49
CA LEU A 219 -3.08 6.07 4.06
C LEU A 219 -2.15 7.18 3.56
N ILE A 220 -1.15 6.80 2.78
CA ILE A 220 -0.14 7.73 2.24
C ILE A 220 -0.35 8.08 0.78
N GLY A 221 -1.14 7.29 0.05
CA GLY A 221 -1.41 7.50 -1.37
C GLY A 221 -2.75 6.94 -1.80
N TYR A 222 -3.29 7.56 -2.83
CA TYR A 222 -4.44 7.08 -3.60
C TYR A 222 -4.15 7.32 -5.08
N PHE A 223 -4.49 6.35 -5.90
CA PHE A 223 -4.48 6.49 -7.35
C PHE A 223 -5.80 5.99 -7.90
N GLY A 224 -6.39 6.72 -8.83
CA GLY A 224 -7.59 6.32 -9.55
C GLY A 224 -7.47 6.65 -11.03
N SER A 225 -7.86 5.71 -11.88
CA SER A 225 -8.07 5.89 -13.31
C SER A 225 -9.52 5.59 -13.62
N TYR A 226 -10.18 6.51 -14.28
CA TYR A 226 -11.53 6.32 -14.83
C TYR A 226 -11.42 6.19 -16.33
N ASP A 227 -11.88 5.04 -16.86
CA ASP A 227 -11.68 4.67 -18.25
C ASP A 227 -13.04 4.43 -18.95
N ARG A 228 -13.03 4.60 -20.26
CA ARG A 228 -14.11 4.18 -21.16
C ARG A 228 -13.53 3.19 -22.17
N GLY A 229 -13.57 1.91 -21.85
CA GLY A 229 -12.92 0.87 -22.65
C GLY A 229 -11.40 1.04 -22.69
N PRO A 230 -10.78 1.23 -23.87
CA PRO A 230 -9.33 1.44 -23.96
C PRO A 230 -8.90 2.90 -23.66
N VAL A 231 -9.84 3.85 -23.58
CA VAL A 231 -9.54 5.27 -23.43
C VAL A 231 -9.58 5.68 -21.97
N VAL A 232 -8.48 6.22 -21.46
CA VAL A 232 -8.42 6.84 -20.14
C VAL A 232 -9.11 8.21 -20.21
N ILE A 233 -10.13 8.43 -19.39
CA ILE A 233 -10.88 9.69 -19.30
C ILE A 233 -10.18 10.64 -18.33
N ASN A 234 -9.93 10.18 -17.12
CA ASN A 234 -9.23 10.98 -16.12
C ASN A 234 -8.41 10.12 -15.16
N ILE A 235 -7.41 10.75 -14.53
CA ILE A 235 -6.57 10.15 -13.51
C ILE A 235 -6.52 11.09 -12.31
N THR A 236 -6.67 10.52 -11.11
CA THR A 236 -6.45 11.18 -9.83
C THR A 236 -5.29 10.51 -9.12
N ASP A 237 -4.23 11.25 -8.83
CA ASP A 237 -3.04 10.77 -8.12
C ASP A 237 -2.81 11.63 -6.87
N VAL A 238 -2.93 11.02 -5.70
CA VAL A 238 -2.88 11.71 -4.42
C VAL A 238 -1.73 11.20 -3.58
N ASN A 239 -0.89 12.12 -3.15
CA ASN A 239 0.12 11.86 -2.13
C ASN A 239 -0.29 12.59 -0.84
N PHE A 240 -0.84 11.84 0.12
CA PHE A 240 -1.28 12.38 1.41
C PHE A 240 -0.11 12.83 2.29
N SER A 241 1.07 12.20 2.18
CA SER A 241 2.26 12.60 2.94
C SER A 241 2.76 14.00 2.54
N THR A 242 2.72 14.31 1.23
CA THR A 242 3.12 15.62 0.69
C THR A 242 1.93 16.56 0.49
N ARG A 243 0.71 16.10 0.74
CA ARG A 243 -0.55 16.84 0.58
C ARG A 243 -0.70 17.43 -0.83
N THR A 244 -0.46 16.57 -1.81
CA THR A 244 -0.52 16.94 -3.23
C THR A 244 -1.52 16.03 -3.92
N CYS A 245 -2.44 16.64 -4.66
CA CYS A 245 -3.37 15.96 -5.56
C CYS A 245 -3.07 16.39 -6.99
N VAL A 246 -2.92 15.45 -7.89
CA VAL A 246 -2.72 15.67 -9.32
C VAL A 246 -3.92 15.11 -10.07
N TYR A 247 -4.66 15.96 -10.74
CA TYR A 247 -5.73 15.60 -11.66
C TYR A 247 -5.20 15.64 -13.08
N LYS A 248 -5.53 14.62 -13.87
CA LYS A 248 -5.24 14.59 -15.30
C LYS A 248 -6.53 14.30 -16.04
N GLU A 249 -6.93 15.21 -16.91
CA GLU A 249 -8.10 15.10 -17.78
C GLU A 249 -7.63 14.85 -19.21
N ASN A 250 -8.10 13.80 -19.84
CA ASN A 250 -7.80 13.54 -21.24
C ASN A 250 -8.66 14.45 -22.12
N ILE A 251 -8.04 15.45 -22.74
CA ILE A 251 -8.73 16.41 -23.59
C ILE A 251 -9.13 15.84 -24.96
N ASN A 252 -8.66 14.64 -25.30
CA ASN A 252 -9.02 13.93 -26.53
C ASN A 252 -9.92 12.72 -26.24
N ALA A 253 -10.52 12.63 -25.04
CA ALA A 253 -11.30 11.48 -24.62
C ALA A 253 -12.53 11.18 -25.49
N ASP A 254 -13.01 12.12 -26.29
CA ASP A 254 -14.16 11.92 -27.17
C ASP A 254 -13.79 11.37 -28.55
N ASP A 255 -12.50 11.24 -28.84
CA ASP A 255 -11.97 10.65 -30.08
C ASP A 255 -11.15 9.40 -29.76
N ASP A 256 -11.75 8.21 -29.98
CA ASP A 256 -11.14 6.93 -29.65
C ASP A 256 -9.91 6.58 -30.53
N GLU A 257 -9.67 7.32 -31.63
CA GLU A 257 -8.50 7.16 -32.50
C GLU A 257 -7.39 8.17 -32.21
N ALA A 258 -7.66 9.21 -31.42
CA ALA A 258 -6.67 10.21 -31.06
C ALA A 258 -5.70 9.71 -29.98
N GLU A 259 -4.45 10.18 -30.04
CA GLU A 259 -3.53 9.98 -28.94
C GLU A 259 -4.06 10.66 -27.66
N GLU A 260 -3.90 9.97 -26.52
CA GLU A 260 -4.25 10.52 -25.22
C GLU A 260 -3.43 11.79 -24.94
N LYS A 261 -4.12 12.87 -24.61
CA LYS A 261 -3.50 14.15 -24.25
C LYS A 261 -4.10 14.68 -22.97
N PHE A 262 -3.28 14.78 -21.94
CA PHE A 262 -3.74 15.18 -20.62
C PHE A 262 -3.50 16.65 -20.32
N LYS A 263 -4.57 17.34 -19.91
CA LYS A 263 -4.50 18.57 -19.14
C LYS A 263 -4.24 18.18 -17.70
N VAL A 264 -3.18 18.73 -17.10
CA VAL A 264 -2.72 18.38 -15.74
C VAL A 264 -2.93 19.55 -14.81
N LYS A 265 -3.57 19.31 -13.68
CA LYS A 265 -3.76 20.27 -12.59
C LYS A 265 -3.20 19.69 -11.30
N THR A 266 -2.34 20.44 -10.61
CA THR A 266 -1.77 20.05 -9.32
C THR A 266 -2.29 20.97 -8.23
N ILE A 267 -2.89 20.38 -7.19
CA ILE A 267 -3.47 21.10 -6.07
C ILE A 267 -2.76 20.68 -4.78
N LYS A 268 -2.39 21.66 -3.97
CA LYS A 268 -1.97 21.45 -2.58
C LYS A 268 -3.17 21.58 -1.66
N PHE A 269 -3.36 20.60 -0.78
CA PHE A 269 -4.47 20.62 0.17
C PHE A 269 -3.98 20.57 1.61
N LYS A 270 -4.86 20.89 2.55
CA LYS A 270 -4.56 20.87 3.97
C LYS A 270 -5.24 19.66 4.60
N ARG A 271 -4.45 18.79 5.22
CA ARG A 271 -4.97 17.68 6.03
C ARG A 271 -4.12 17.59 7.29
N LYS A 272 -4.76 17.55 8.45
CA LYS A 272 -4.06 17.51 9.73
C LYS A 272 -3.45 16.13 9.99
N ASN A 273 -4.26 15.09 9.85
CA ASN A 273 -3.89 13.71 10.11
C ASN A 273 -4.10 12.85 8.85
N LEU A 274 -3.32 11.80 8.69
CA LEU A 274 -3.58 10.77 7.70
C LEU A 274 -4.74 9.88 8.16
N ILE A 275 -5.48 9.31 7.22
CA ILE A 275 -6.51 8.30 7.51
C ILE A 275 -5.79 7.03 7.97
N LYS A 276 -6.26 6.43 9.04
CA LYS A 276 -5.73 5.18 9.58
C LYS A 276 -6.60 4.01 9.17
N LEU A 277 -5.97 2.89 8.86
CA LEU A 277 -6.69 1.66 8.49
C LEU A 277 -7.62 1.21 9.62
N SER A 278 -7.19 1.38 10.88
CA SER A 278 -8.00 1.05 12.07
C SER A 278 -9.28 1.89 12.22
N GLU A 279 -9.36 3.04 11.53
CA GLU A 279 -10.50 3.97 11.57
C GLU A 279 -11.48 3.73 10.39
N ILE A 280 -11.11 2.92 9.39
CA ILE A 280 -11.94 2.65 8.21
C ILE A 280 -12.89 1.49 8.52
N THR A 281 -14.18 1.78 8.59
CA THR A 281 -15.22 0.74 8.81
C THR A 281 -15.70 0.12 7.52
N ASP A 282 -15.73 0.88 6.44
CA ASP A 282 -16.17 0.45 5.11
C ASP A 282 -15.40 1.21 4.02
N PHE A 283 -14.74 0.48 3.11
CA PHE A 283 -14.02 1.10 2.01
C PHE A 283 -14.94 1.66 0.92
N ASP A 284 -16.16 1.16 0.81
CA ASP A 284 -17.14 1.65 -0.16
C ASP A 284 -17.73 3.00 0.26
N GLU A 285 -17.68 3.31 1.57
CA GLU A 285 -18.14 4.59 2.14
C GLU A 285 -16.98 5.55 2.48
N LEU A 286 -15.74 5.19 2.13
CA LEU A 286 -14.56 5.95 2.49
C LEU A 286 -14.48 7.28 1.74
N ASP A 287 -14.72 8.39 2.45
CA ASP A 287 -14.48 9.74 1.95
C ASP A 287 -13.01 10.14 2.12
N LEU A 288 -12.33 10.35 1.02
CA LEU A 288 -10.94 10.80 0.99
C LEU A 288 -10.79 12.31 1.23
N ASP A 289 -11.89 13.09 1.28
CA ASP A 289 -11.88 14.55 1.44
C ASP A 289 -10.86 15.21 0.50
N LEU A 290 -10.96 14.87 -0.80
CA LEU A 290 -10.06 15.39 -1.83
C LEU A 290 -10.44 16.82 -2.23
N PRO A 291 -9.45 17.66 -2.57
CA PRO A 291 -9.75 18.99 -3.10
C PRO A 291 -10.54 18.87 -4.40
N LYS A 292 -11.53 19.73 -4.58
CA LYS A 292 -12.32 19.74 -5.82
C LYS A 292 -11.48 20.21 -7.01
N ASP A 293 -11.72 19.60 -8.15
CA ASP A 293 -11.15 20.01 -9.43
C ASP A 293 -12.06 21.04 -10.09
N ASP A 294 -12.16 22.25 -9.48
CA ASP A 294 -12.97 23.35 -10.00
C ASP A 294 -12.23 24.11 -11.12
#